data_d17c006853032750d122a7d275eb6945
#
_entry.id   d17c006853032750d122a7d275eb6945
#
_cell.length_a   1.000
_cell.length_b   1.000
_cell.length_c   1.000
_cell.angle_alpha   90.00
_cell.angle_beta   90.00
_cell.angle_gamma   90.00
#
_symmetry.space_group_name_H-M   'P 1'
#
loop_
_entity.id
_entity.type
_entity.pdbx_description
1 polymer ?
#
loop_
_entity_poly.entity_id
_entity_poly.type
_entity_poly.pdbx_seq_one_letter_code
_entity_poly.pdbx_strand_id
1 'polypeptide(L)'
;AASDVYKRQAWDTYKEGEKTIVKFVPASGAASRMFKNLFEFLGADYNTPKTDFEKKFFDHIHSFAFYNDLNAACMDNTGKNIDALMAGKDYKPIVANLLEAAGLNYGALPKGLLKFHRYADGVRTPLEEHLVEGALYAAGRTGKVNVHFTVSTEHRELFTKLVEEKVAVYAKKYGVEYDVSFSEQKPSTDTVAADMENKPFRDKGKLLFRPGGHGALIENLNDLDADVIFIKNIDNVVPDRLKEDTVTYKKLIAGVLVTLQRQVFEYLELLDGGKYTHAQLEEIIRFLQQTLCCRKPDIKDLEDADLVIYLRKKLNRPMRVCGMVKNVGEPGGGPFLAYNADGTVSLQILESSQIDMNDPAKKEMFEKGTHFNPVDLVCAVRDYKGNKFDLVKYVDKATGFISYKSKNGRELKALELPGLWNGAMSDWNTVFVEVPLSTFNPVKTVNDLLREQHQ
;
A
#
# COMPACT_ATOMS: atom_id res chain seq x y z
N ALA A 1 17.44 -20.00 3.18
CA ALA A 1 17.02 -21.34 2.77
C ALA A 1 16.29 -22.11 3.88
N ALA A 2 16.96 -22.80 4.82
CA ALA A 2 16.28 -23.55 5.88
C ALA A 2 15.43 -22.64 6.79
N SER A 3 15.97 -21.49 7.19
CA SER A 3 15.27 -20.48 7.97
C SER A 3 13.98 -20.00 7.28
N ASP A 4 14.00 -19.84 5.96
CA ASP A 4 12.86 -19.36 5.18
C ASP A 4 11.73 -20.39 5.14
N VAL A 5 12.07 -21.68 5.07
CA VAL A 5 11.08 -22.78 5.16
C VAL A 5 10.37 -22.75 6.51
N TYR A 6 11.11 -22.60 7.62
CA TYR A 6 10.52 -22.49 8.96
C TYR A 6 9.58 -21.29 9.10
N LYS A 7 9.95 -20.15 8.54
CA LYS A 7 9.11 -18.94 8.61
C LYS A 7 7.81 -19.13 7.84
N ARG A 8 7.85 -19.72 6.65
CA ARG A 8 6.64 -20.04 5.88
C ARG A 8 5.76 -21.06 6.61
N GLN A 9 6.36 -22.09 7.20
CA GLN A 9 5.63 -23.08 8.01
C GLN A 9 5.00 -22.43 9.24
N ALA A 10 5.66 -21.50 9.89
CA ALA A 10 5.09 -20.75 11.02
C ALA A 10 3.83 -19.99 10.62
N TRP A 11 3.81 -19.39 9.43
CA TRP A 11 2.60 -18.77 8.90
C TRP A 11 1.51 -19.79 8.59
N ASP A 12 1.84 -20.86 7.92
CA ASP A 12 0.86 -21.92 7.60
C ASP A 12 0.24 -22.53 8.86
N THR A 13 1.01 -22.68 9.93
CA THR A 13 0.51 -23.12 11.23
C THR A 13 -0.38 -22.05 11.90
N TYR A 14 0.04 -20.80 11.88
CA TYR A 14 -0.70 -19.70 12.48
C TYR A 14 -2.10 -19.52 11.89
N LYS A 15 -2.21 -19.55 10.57
CA LYS A 15 -3.50 -19.34 9.88
C LYS A 15 -4.52 -20.46 10.11
N GLU A 16 -4.08 -21.64 10.57
CA GLU A 16 -4.97 -22.75 10.96
C GLU A 16 -5.57 -22.56 12.36
N GLY A 17 -5.10 -21.59 13.14
CA GLY A 17 -5.67 -21.23 14.43
C GLY A 17 -6.94 -20.36 14.30
N GLU A 18 -7.54 -20.07 15.45
CA GLU A 18 -8.68 -19.14 15.55
C GLU A 18 -8.21 -17.68 15.44
N LYS A 19 -7.79 -17.30 14.24
CA LYS A 19 -7.24 -15.99 13.93
C LYS A 19 -8.00 -15.35 12.77
N THR A 20 -8.23 -14.06 12.87
CA THR A 20 -8.80 -13.28 11.78
C THR A 20 -7.69 -12.63 10.98
N ILE A 21 -7.60 -12.99 9.71
CA ILE A 21 -6.61 -12.48 8.77
C ILE A 21 -7.35 -11.61 7.76
N VAL A 22 -6.86 -10.41 7.53
CA VAL A 22 -7.45 -9.46 6.56
C VAL A 22 -6.37 -9.00 5.58
N LYS A 23 -6.73 -8.92 4.32
CA LYS A 23 -5.94 -8.25 3.30
C LYS A 23 -6.53 -6.86 3.08
N PHE A 24 -5.77 -5.82 3.42
CA PHE A 24 -6.17 -4.42 3.32
C PHE A 24 -5.51 -3.79 2.09
N VAL A 25 -6.33 -3.32 1.16
CA VAL A 25 -5.87 -2.79 -0.13
C VAL A 25 -6.39 -1.37 -0.33
N PRO A 26 -5.54 -0.34 -0.18
CA PRO A 26 -5.92 1.01 -0.58
C PRO A 26 -6.20 1.08 -2.08
N ALA A 27 -7.39 1.54 -2.46
CA ALA A 27 -7.86 1.50 -3.84
C ALA A 27 -8.66 2.75 -4.25
N SER A 28 -8.58 3.83 -3.49
CA SER A 28 -9.37 5.05 -3.74
C SER A 28 -8.80 5.97 -4.81
N GLY A 29 -7.54 5.81 -5.19
CA GLY A 29 -6.87 6.68 -6.16
C GLY A 29 -7.43 6.54 -7.56
N ALA A 30 -7.79 7.66 -8.21
CA ALA A 30 -8.15 7.68 -9.62
C ALA A 30 -6.95 7.35 -10.52
N ALA A 31 -7.21 6.69 -11.65
CA ALA A 31 -6.17 6.30 -12.60
C ALA A 31 -5.69 7.45 -13.51
N SER A 32 -6.12 8.68 -13.27
CA SER A 32 -5.80 9.82 -14.14
C SER A 32 -4.29 10.02 -14.39
N ARG A 33 -3.47 9.79 -13.35
CA ARG A 33 -2.01 9.87 -13.47
C ARG A 33 -1.43 8.79 -14.38
N MET A 34 -2.03 7.62 -14.39
CA MET A 34 -1.63 6.50 -15.24
C MET A 34 -1.77 6.84 -16.74
N PHE A 35 -2.73 7.70 -17.07
CA PHE A 35 -3.05 8.11 -18.43
C PHE A 35 -2.57 9.52 -18.79
N LYS A 36 -1.71 10.13 -17.99
CA LYS A 36 -1.22 11.49 -18.19
C LYS A 36 -0.73 11.73 -19.63
N ASN A 37 0.12 10.85 -20.16
CA ASN A 37 0.67 11.00 -21.50
C ASN A 37 -0.41 10.93 -22.60
N LEU A 38 -1.44 10.12 -22.40
CA LEU A 38 -2.56 10.02 -23.33
C LEU A 38 -3.48 11.24 -23.28
N PHE A 39 -3.72 11.82 -22.10
CA PHE A 39 -4.40 13.10 -21.97
C PHE A 39 -3.64 14.22 -22.69
N GLU A 40 -2.32 14.26 -22.54
CA GLU A 40 -1.45 15.21 -23.25
C GLU A 40 -1.55 15.03 -24.77
N PHE A 41 -1.54 13.80 -25.27
CA PHE A 41 -1.74 13.51 -26.70
C PHE A 41 -3.13 13.99 -27.19
N LEU A 42 -4.18 13.72 -26.42
CA LEU A 42 -5.55 14.12 -26.77
C LEU A 42 -5.70 15.63 -26.91
N GLY A 43 -4.99 16.40 -26.06
CA GLY A 43 -4.96 17.87 -26.10
C GLY A 43 -3.87 18.48 -26.96
N ALA A 44 -3.03 17.69 -27.61
CA ALA A 44 -1.90 18.18 -28.41
C ALA A 44 -2.35 18.80 -29.74
N ASP A 45 -1.48 19.63 -30.31
CA ASP A 45 -1.67 20.27 -31.62
C ASP A 45 -1.32 19.40 -32.83
N TYR A 46 -0.85 18.16 -32.57
CA TYR A 46 -0.57 17.13 -33.56
C TYR A 46 -1.55 15.95 -33.41
N ASN A 47 -1.79 15.21 -34.49
CA ASN A 47 -2.81 14.16 -34.56
C ASN A 47 -2.27 12.75 -34.71
N THR A 48 -0.97 12.60 -34.90
CA THR A 48 -0.30 11.30 -35.05
C THR A 48 0.69 11.11 -33.90
N PRO A 49 0.95 9.87 -33.45
CA PRO A 49 1.91 9.60 -32.38
C PRO A 49 3.29 10.22 -32.67
N LYS A 50 3.79 11.01 -31.73
CA LYS A 50 5.04 11.75 -31.86
C LYS A 50 6.07 11.36 -30.81
N THR A 51 5.66 11.22 -29.54
CA THR A 51 6.56 10.81 -28.47
C THR A 51 6.81 9.31 -28.49
N ASP A 52 7.90 8.87 -27.87
CA ASP A 52 8.21 7.43 -27.74
C ASP A 52 7.11 6.71 -26.98
N PHE A 53 6.54 7.35 -25.95
CA PHE A 53 5.42 6.79 -25.19
C PHE A 53 4.19 6.55 -26.08
N GLU A 54 3.80 7.56 -26.86
CA GLU A 54 2.64 7.47 -27.77
C GLU A 54 2.84 6.40 -28.84
N LYS A 55 4.03 6.36 -29.44
CA LYS A 55 4.38 5.35 -30.46
C LYS A 55 4.31 3.94 -29.87
N LYS A 56 4.89 3.72 -28.69
CA LYS A 56 4.85 2.43 -28.01
C LYS A 56 3.42 1.99 -27.67
N PHE A 57 2.59 2.92 -27.22
CA PHE A 57 1.18 2.64 -26.91
C PHE A 57 0.44 2.11 -28.14
N PHE A 58 0.53 2.81 -29.27
CA PHE A 58 -0.19 2.42 -30.48
C PHE A 58 0.44 1.22 -31.19
N ASP A 59 1.76 1.10 -31.21
CA ASP A 59 2.46 -0.03 -31.82
C ASP A 59 2.10 -1.36 -31.13
N HIS A 60 1.80 -1.33 -29.84
CA HIS A 60 1.47 -2.50 -29.02
C HIS A 60 0.02 -2.51 -28.50
N ILE A 61 -0.88 -1.76 -29.11
CA ILE A 61 -2.26 -1.58 -28.60
C ILE A 61 -3.01 -2.91 -28.49
N HIS A 62 -2.73 -3.89 -29.34
CA HIS A 62 -3.36 -5.21 -29.31
C HIS A 62 -2.95 -6.04 -28.07
N SER A 63 -1.85 -5.69 -27.42
CA SER A 63 -1.34 -6.40 -26.24
C SER A 63 -2.03 -6.03 -24.92
N PHE A 64 -2.78 -4.95 -24.90
CA PHE A 64 -3.52 -4.56 -23.69
C PHE A 64 -4.72 -5.47 -23.44
N ALA A 65 -4.94 -5.82 -22.18
CA ALA A 65 -6.10 -6.61 -21.76
C ALA A 65 -7.44 -5.93 -22.08
N PHE A 66 -7.47 -4.61 -22.15
CA PHE A 66 -8.66 -3.82 -22.51
C PHE A 66 -8.88 -3.66 -24.01
N TYR A 67 -8.01 -4.24 -24.87
CA TYR A 67 -8.08 -4.03 -26.32
C TYR A 67 -9.47 -4.35 -26.89
N ASN A 68 -10.06 -5.49 -26.55
CA ASN A 68 -11.35 -5.89 -27.10
C ASN A 68 -12.48 -4.93 -26.69
N ASP A 69 -12.48 -4.47 -25.46
CA ASP A 69 -13.46 -3.49 -24.99
C ASP A 69 -13.27 -2.14 -25.69
N LEU A 70 -12.02 -1.72 -25.84
CA LEU A 70 -11.72 -0.47 -26.55
C LEU A 70 -12.11 -0.54 -28.01
N ASN A 71 -11.84 -1.66 -28.67
CA ASN A 71 -12.21 -1.88 -30.06
C ASN A 71 -13.72 -1.82 -30.27
N ALA A 72 -14.49 -2.43 -29.37
CA ALA A 72 -15.96 -2.35 -29.39
C ALA A 72 -16.45 -0.93 -29.17
N ALA A 73 -15.87 -0.18 -28.24
CA ALA A 73 -16.25 1.21 -27.99
C ALA A 73 -15.96 2.11 -29.21
N CYS A 74 -14.82 1.92 -29.88
CA CYS A 74 -14.48 2.62 -31.11
C CYS A 74 -15.49 2.31 -32.21
N MET A 75 -15.85 1.04 -32.41
CA MET A 75 -16.83 0.61 -33.40
C MET A 75 -18.20 1.24 -33.14
N ASP A 76 -18.65 1.23 -31.88
CA ASP A 76 -19.96 1.79 -31.50
C ASP A 76 -20.03 3.31 -31.68
N ASN A 77 -18.96 4.02 -31.37
CA ASN A 77 -18.93 5.49 -31.36
C ASN A 77 -18.46 6.12 -32.68
N THR A 78 -17.66 5.42 -33.46
CA THR A 78 -17.08 5.96 -34.71
C THR A 78 -17.50 5.19 -35.98
N GLY A 79 -18.06 3.98 -35.83
CA GLY A 79 -18.33 3.07 -36.93
C GLY A 79 -17.09 2.38 -37.50
N LYS A 80 -15.91 2.57 -36.88
CA LYS A 80 -14.65 1.98 -37.31
C LYS A 80 -13.96 1.29 -36.11
N ASN A 81 -13.33 0.15 -36.37
CA ASN A 81 -12.50 -0.51 -35.39
C ASN A 81 -11.13 0.20 -35.25
N ILE A 82 -10.34 -0.22 -34.25
CA ILE A 82 -9.05 0.40 -33.96
C ILE A 82 -8.11 0.32 -35.18
N ASP A 83 -8.03 -0.84 -35.84
CA ASP A 83 -7.13 -1.02 -36.99
C ASP A 83 -7.51 -0.11 -38.16
N ALA A 84 -8.80 0.08 -38.43
CA ALA A 84 -9.29 1.00 -39.46
C ALA A 84 -8.99 2.46 -39.09
N LEU A 85 -9.17 2.85 -37.85
CA LEU A 85 -8.82 4.21 -37.36
C LEU A 85 -7.32 4.46 -37.50
N MET A 86 -6.49 3.52 -37.10
CA MET A 86 -5.03 3.66 -37.22
C MET A 86 -4.57 3.70 -38.66
N ALA A 87 -5.16 2.88 -39.54
CA ALA A 87 -4.87 2.89 -40.99
C ALA A 87 -5.21 4.24 -41.65
N GLY A 88 -6.27 4.90 -41.16
CA GLY A 88 -6.65 6.24 -41.56
C GLY A 88 -5.90 7.36 -40.85
N LYS A 89 -4.92 7.03 -40.01
CA LYS A 89 -4.17 7.96 -39.16
C LYS A 89 -5.06 8.81 -38.23
N ASP A 90 -6.15 8.23 -37.77
CA ASP A 90 -7.13 8.86 -36.90
C ASP A 90 -7.00 8.27 -35.46
N TYR A 91 -5.98 8.71 -34.75
CA TYR A 91 -5.57 8.15 -33.46
C TYR A 91 -6.32 8.73 -32.25
N LYS A 92 -6.69 10.02 -32.29
CA LYS A 92 -7.34 10.68 -31.15
C LYS A 92 -8.69 10.07 -30.77
N PRO A 93 -9.54 9.62 -31.68
CA PRO A 93 -10.76 8.91 -31.32
C PRO A 93 -10.52 7.64 -30.50
N ILE A 94 -9.43 6.94 -30.74
CA ILE A 94 -9.05 5.75 -29.95
C ILE A 94 -8.79 6.15 -28.50
N VAL A 95 -8.01 7.18 -28.29
CA VAL A 95 -7.69 7.69 -26.93
C VAL A 95 -8.92 8.25 -26.25
N ALA A 96 -9.75 8.99 -26.98
CA ALA A 96 -11.02 9.52 -26.45
C ALA A 96 -11.95 8.38 -25.98
N ASN A 97 -12.08 7.30 -26.74
CA ASN A 97 -12.86 6.13 -26.37
C ASN A 97 -12.28 5.35 -25.19
N LEU A 98 -10.97 5.40 -24.96
CA LEU A 98 -10.38 4.83 -23.76
C LEU A 98 -10.67 5.68 -22.53
N LEU A 99 -10.49 7.00 -22.61
CA LEU A 99 -10.42 7.89 -21.45
C LEU A 99 -11.77 8.52 -21.06
N GLU A 100 -12.62 8.83 -22.04
CA GLU A 100 -13.84 9.64 -21.81
C GLU A 100 -15.07 8.79 -21.55
N ALA A 101 -16.08 9.42 -20.93
CA ALA A 101 -17.32 8.77 -20.50
C ALA A 101 -18.14 8.14 -21.65
N ALA A 102 -18.05 8.66 -22.87
CA ALA A 102 -18.71 8.09 -24.02
C ALA A 102 -18.13 6.71 -24.44
N GLY A 103 -16.90 6.41 -24.03
CA GLY A 103 -16.22 5.14 -24.24
C GLY A 103 -16.08 4.37 -22.93
N LEU A 104 -14.84 3.93 -22.62
CA LEU A 104 -14.55 3.12 -21.45
C LEU A 104 -14.43 3.93 -20.15
N ASN A 105 -14.32 5.24 -20.23
CA ASN A 105 -14.18 6.14 -19.08
C ASN A 105 -12.98 5.86 -18.17
N TYR A 106 -11.92 5.28 -18.69
CA TYR A 106 -10.74 4.91 -17.89
C TYR A 106 -10.05 6.12 -17.26
N GLY A 107 -10.18 7.31 -17.85
CA GLY A 107 -9.62 8.53 -17.29
C GLY A 107 -10.22 8.98 -15.96
N ALA A 108 -11.45 8.53 -15.64
CA ALA A 108 -12.16 8.86 -14.39
C ALA A 108 -12.29 7.66 -13.44
N LEU A 109 -11.94 6.46 -13.85
CA LEU A 109 -12.06 5.26 -13.03
C LEU A 109 -10.83 5.03 -12.15
N PRO A 110 -10.96 4.34 -11.01
CA PRO A 110 -9.82 3.92 -10.21
C PRO A 110 -9.12 2.70 -10.82
N LYS A 111 -7.83 2.56 -10.56
CA LYS A 111 -7.02 1.46 -11.12
C LYS A 111 -7.60 0.07 -10.86
N GLY A 112 -8.22 -0.13 -9.70
CA GLY A 112 -8.78 -1.43 -9.32
C GLY A 112 -9.85 -1.98 -10.24
N LEU A 113 -10.48 -1.12 -11.05
CA LEU A 113 -11.54 -1.47 -11.99
C LEU A 113 -11.06 -1.61 -13.44
N LEU A 114 -9.79 -1.34 -13.72
CA LEU A 114 -9.24 -1.39 -15.07
C LEU A 114 -8.77 -2.81 -15.41
N LYS A 115 -8.95 -3.22 -16.66
CA LYS A 115 -8.47 -4.53 -17.10
C LYS A 115 -6.97 -4.51 -17.32
N PHE A 116 -6.24 -5.25 -16.46
CA PHE A 116 -4.78 -5.29 -16.47
C PHE A 116 -4.21 -6.50 -17.18
N HIS A 117 -4.76 -7.68 -16.95
CA HIS A 117 -4.15 -8.94 -17.37
C HIS A 117 -5.09 -9.78 -18.22
N ARG A 118 -4.54 -10.33 -19.30
CA ARG A 118 -5.24 -11.24 -20.20
C ARG A 118 -4.93 -12.69 -19.85
N TYR A 119 -5.97 -13.53 -19.82
CA TYR A 119 -5.90 -14.95 -19.60
C TYR A 119 -6.60 -15.69 -20.74
N ALA A 120 -6.37 -16.99 -20.87
CA ALA A 120 -7.03 -17.81 -21.88
C ALA A 120 -8.58 -17.79 -21.75
N ASP A 121 -9.09 -17.65 -20.54
CA ASP A 121 -10.51 -17.64 -20.21
C ASP A 121 -11.11 -16.24 -19.98
N GLY A 122 -10.34 -15.19 -20.20
CA GLY A 122 -10.82 -13.83 -20.03
C GLY A 122 -9.74 -12.82 -19.62
N VAL A 123 -10.17 -11.79 -18.92
CA VAL A 123 -9.30 -10.72 -18.43
C VAL A 123 -9.55 -10.48 -16.94
N ARG A 124 -8.55 -9.95 -16.24
CA ARG A 124 -8.67 -9.60 -14.82
C ARG A 124 -8.31 -8.16 -14.55
N THR A 125 -9.05 -7.56 -13.62
CA THR A 125 -8.74 -6.29 -12.99
C THR A 125 -7.77 -6.49 -11.82
N PRO A 126 -7.11 -5.43 -11.31
CA PRO A 126 -6.34 -5.51 -10.07
C PRO A 126 -7.15 -6.01 -8.87
N LEU A 127 -8.42 -5.61 -8.75
CA LEU A 127 -9.30 -6.12 -7.70
C LEU A 127 -9.36 -7.65 -7.72
N GLU A 128 -9.57 -8.24 -8.90
CA GLU A 128 -9.60 -9.69 -9.07
C GLU A 128 -8.28 -10.34 -8.71
N GLU A 129 -7.15 -9.74 -9.10
CA GLU A 129 -5.83 -10.25 -8.73
C GLU A 129 -5.60 -10.25 -7.22
N HIS A 130 -6.12 -9.25 -6.49
CA HIS A 130 -6.08 -9.24 -5.03
C HIS A 130 -6.97 -10.31 -4.39
N LEU A 131 -8.11 -10.62 -4.98
CA LEU A 131 -8.95 -11.75 -4.52
C LEU A 131 -8.18 -13.07 -4.65
N VAL A 132 -7.51 -13.28 -5.77
CA VAL A 132 -6.68 -14.47 -6.02
C VAL A 132 -5.52 -14.54 -5.01
N GLU A 133 -4.79 -13.44 -4.83
CA GLU A 133 -3.71 -13.39 -3.82
C GLU A 133 -4.23 -13.74 -2.43
N GLY A 134 -5.38 -13.19 -2.05
CA GLY A 134 -6.00 -13.50 -0.76
C GLY A 134 -6.22 -15.00 -0.54
N ALA A 135 -6.71 -15.70 -1.55
CA ALA A 135 -6.89 -17.16 -1.50
C ALA A 135 -5.55 -17.90 -1.37
N LEU A 136 -4.47 -17.40 -1.97
CA LEU A 136 -3.19 -18.08 -2.02
C LEU A 136 -2.36 -17.98 -0.73
N TYR A 137 -2.48 -16.89 0.03
CA TYR A 137 -1.67 -16.71 1.26
C TYR A 137 -2.43 -16.21 2.49
N ALA A 138 -3.66 -15.74 2.35
CA ALA A 138 -4.42 -15.12 3.45
C ALA A 138 -5.72 -15.88 3.80
N ALA A 139 -5.89 -17.10 3.34
CA ALA A 139 -7.02 -17.95 3.70
C ALA A 139 -6.83 -18.49 5.13
N GLY A 140 -7.81 -18.24 6.02
CA GLY A 140 -7.81 -18.74 7.37
C GLY A 140 -8.26 -20.20 7.48
N ARG A 141 -8.49 -20.64 8.73
CA ARG A 141 -8.76 -22.02 9.12
C ARG A 141 -9.85 -22.72 8.30
N THR A 142 -10.94 -22.03 7.99
CA THR A 142 -12.07 -22.60 7.26
C THR A 142 -12.06 -22.25 5.77
N GLY A 143 -10.93 -21.81 5.24
CA GLY A 143 -10.83 -21.29 3.89
C GLY A 143 -11.45 -19.90 3.75
N LYS A 144 -11.66 -19.18 4.84
CA LYS A 144 -12.21 -17.82 4.82
C LYS A 144 -11.16 -16.81 4.41
N VAL A 145 -11.46 -16.01 3.39
CA VAL A 145 -10.59 -14.94 2.86
C VAL A 145 -11.27 -13.61 3.07
N ASN A 146 -10.72 -12.78 3.96
CA ASN A 146 -11.21 -11.43 4.21
C ASN A 146 -10.37 -10.43 3.43
N VAL A 147 -11.01 -9.69 2.52
CA VAL A 147 -10.36 -8.63 1.75
C VAL A 147 -11.09 -7.32 1.98
N HIS A 148 -10.37 -6.29 2.38
CA HIS A 148 -10.91 -4.96 2.61
C HIS A 148 -10.28 -3.97 1.65
N PHE A 149 -11.11 -3.25 0.90
CA PHE A 149 -10.67 -2.19 0.00
C PHE A 149 -11.10 -0.83 0.54
N THR A 150 -10.21 0.14 0.52
CA THR A 150 -10.61 1.54 0.70
C THR A 150 -10.88 2.14 -0.67
N VAL A 151 -12.03 2.77 -0.82
CA VAL A 151 -12.54 3.28 -2.10
C VAL A 151 -13.05 4.71 -1.95
N SER A 152 -13.17 5.42 -3.07
CA SER A 152 -13.87 6.70 -3.10
C SER A 152 -15.38 6.47 -3.12
N THR A 153 -16.14 7.36 -2.49
CA THR A 153 -17.61 7.31 -2.44
C THR A 153 -18.23 7.15 -3.84
N GLU A 154 -17.74 7.91 -4.80
CA GLU A 154 -18.21 7.92 -6.20
C GLU A 154 -17.99 6.61 -6.94
N HIS A 155 -17.01 5.79 -6.52
CA HIS A 155 -16.67 4.53 -7.18
C HIS A 155 -17.13 3.28 -6.41
N ARG A 156 -17.63 3.44 -5.20
CA ARG A 156 -18.01 2.32 -4.32
C ARG A 156 -19.00 1.36 -4.96
N GLU A 157 -20.00 1.89 -5.64
CA GLU A 157 -21.02 1.07 -6.32
C GLU A 157 -20.41 0.19 -7.42
N LEU A 158 -19.49 0.74 -8.22
CA LEU A 158 -18.80 0.00 -9.27
C LEU A 158 -17.90 -1.12 -8.69
N PHE A 159 -17.21 -0.85 -7.60
CA PHE A 159 -16.43 -1.88 -6.88
C PHE A 159 -17.32 -2.98 -6.34
N THR A 160 -18.43 -2.61 -5.71
CA THR A 160 -19.41 -3.57 -5.16
C THR A 160 -19.95 -4.48 -6.25
N LYS A 161 -20.33 -3.91 -7.39
CA LYS A 161 -20.82 -4.66 -8.55
C LYS A 161 -19.79 -5.66 -9.07
N LEU A 162 -18.54 -5.24 -9.22
CA LEU A 162 -17.47 -6.13 -9.70
C LEU A 162 -17.25 -7.28 -8.73
N VAL A 163 -17.26 -7.03 -7.42
CA VAL A 163 -17.13 -8.07 -6.40
C VAL A 163 -18.28 -9.07 -6.48
N GLU A 164 -19.52 -8.58 -6.59
CA GLU A 164 -20.71 -9.45 -6.72
C GLU A 164 -20.64 -10.36 -7.96
N GLU A 165 -20.10 -9.85 -9.06
CA GLU A 165 -19.93 -10.61 -10.29
C GLU A 165 -18.80 -11.67 -10.21
N LYS A 166 -17.74 -11.42 -9.44
CA LYS A 166 -16.49 -12.19 -9.51
C LYS A 166 -16.21 -13.10 -8.31
N VAL A 167 -16.75 -12.79 -7.15
CA VAL A 167 -16.44 -13.55 -5.91
C VAL A 167 -16.77 -15.02 -6.06
N ALA A 168 -17.93 -15.38 -6.61
CA ALA A 168 -18.35 -16.77 -6.77
C ALA A 168 -17.39 -17.56 -7.69
N VAL A 169 -16.85 -16.91 -8.72
CA VAL A 169 -15.91 -17.53 -9.67
C VAL A 169 -14.63 -17.96 -8.94
N TYR A 170 -14.05 -17.05 -8.17
CA TYR A 170 -12.79 -17.32 -7.44
C TYR A 170 -13.01 -18.19 -6.21
N ALA A 171 -14.14 -18.06 -5.52
CA ALA A 171 -14.51 -18.94 -4.42
C ALA A 171 -14.56 -20.39 -4.86
N LYS A 172 -15.17 -20.67 -5.99
CA LYS A 172 -15.22 -22.02 -6.59
C LYS A 172 -13.85 -22.49 -7.04
N LYS A 173 -13.09 -21.64 -7.74
CA LYS A 173 -11.78 -21.99 -8.30
C LYS A 173 -10.77 -22.39 -7.22
N TYR A 174 -10.75 -21.66 -6.10
CA TYR A 174 -9.77 -21.85 -5.02
C TYR A 174 -10.33 -22.60 -3.80
N GLY A 175 -11.60 -22.98 -3.81
CA GLY A 175 -12.23 -23.67 -2.68
C GLY A 175 -12.26 -22.83 -1.39
N VAL A 176 -12.51 -21.54 -1.51
CA VAL A 176 -12.52 -20.58 -0.40
C VAL A 176 -13.86 -19.84 -0.31
N GLU A 177 -14.07 -19.19 0.83
CA GLU A 177 -15.20 -18.30 1.09
C GLU A 177 -14.68 -16.88 1.26
N TYR A 178 -15.12 -15.96 0.41
CA TYR A 178 -14.72 -14.55 0.48
C TYR A 178 -15.67 -13.73 1.35
N ASP A 179 -15.09 -12.89 2.20
CA ASP A 179 -15.75 -11.77 2.86
C ASP A 179 -15.06 -10.49 2.40
N VAL A 180 -15.66 -9.81 1.43
CA VAL A 180 -15.12 -8.57 0.88
C VAL A 180 -15.87 -7.38 1.47
N SER A 181 -15.12 -6.44 2.02
CA SER A 181 -15.68 -5.23 2.62
C SER A 181 -15.03 -3.98 2.03
N PHE A 182 -15.72 -2.86 2.16
CA PHE A 182 -15.27 -1.56 1.69
C PHE A 182 -15.38 -0.53 2.79
N SER A 183 -14.47 0.43 2.78
CA SER A 183 -14.61 1.66 3.55
C SER A 183 -14.13 2.85 2.73
N GLU A 184 -14.55 4.02 3.16
CA GLU A 184 -14.18 5.30 2.57
C GLU A 184 -13.32 6.07 3.56
N GLN A 185 -12.44 6.92 3.06
CA GLN A 185 -11.71 7.84 3.91
C GLN A 185 -12.71 8.70 4.70
N LYS A 186 -12.54 8.74 6.03
CA LYS A 186 -13.49 9.44 6.89
C LYS A 186 -13.42 10.96 6.70
N PRO A 187 -14.56 11.65 6.51
CA PRO A 187 -14.58 13.12 6.42
C PRO A 187 -13.95 13.82 7.64
N SER A 188 -13.99 13.20 8.83
CA SER A 188 -13.35 13.71 10.04
C SER A 188 -11.82 13.79 9.95
N THR A 189 -11.21 13.13 8.97
CA THR A 189 -9.76 13.17 8.70
C THR A 189 -9.37 14.27 7.72
N ASP A 190 -10.34 14.95 7.13
CA ASP A 190 -10.08 16.09 6.26
C ASP A 190 -9.44 17.24 7.06
N THR A 191 -8.54 17.97 6.42
CA THR A 191 -7.81 19.08 7.03
C THR A 191 -8.22 20.41 6.41
N VAL A 192 -8.29 21.45 7.24
CA VAL A 192 -8.60 22.78 6.75
C VAL A 192 -7.41 23.33 5.93
N ALA A 193 -7.69 23.84 4.74
CA ALA A 193 -6.67 24.50 3.92
C ALA A 193 -6.37 25.92 4.44
N ALA A 194 -5.14 26.36 4.27
CA ALA A 194 -4.70 27.71 4.59
C ALA A 194 -4.22 28.44 3.32
N ASP A 195 -4.31 29.76 3.33
CA ASP A 195 -3.67 30.58 2.32
C ASP A 195 -2.16 30.71 2.56
N MET A 196 -1.47 31.46 1.72
CA MET A 196 -0.01 31.60 1.82
C MET A 196 0.44 32.42 3.04
N GLU A 197 -0.49 33.15 3.70
CA GLU A 197 -0.28 33.88 4.95
C GLU A 197 -0.73 33.11 6.20
N ASN A 198 -1.02 31.79 6.05
CA ASN A 198 -1.49 30.91 7.13
C ASN A 198 -2.87 31.26 7.70
N LYS A 199 -3.70 31.98 6.94
CA LYS A 199 -5.10 32.19 7.28
C LYS A 199 -5.97 31.10 6.68
N PRO A 200 -7.13 30.77 7.27
CA PRO A 200 -8.04 29.79 6.69
C PRO A 200 -8.42 30.16 5.25
N PHE A 201 -8.21 29.24 4.33
CA PHE A 201 -8.60 29.41 2.93
C PHE A 201 -10.12 29.33 2.81
N ARG A 202 -10.72 30.31 2.16
CA ARG A 202 -12.17 30.35 1.94
C ARG A 202 -12.48 30.32 0.45
N ASP A 203 -13.44 29.46 0.10
CA ASP A 203 -14.02 29.37 -1.22
C ASP A 203 -15.50 29.79 -1.10
N LYS A 204 -15.91 30.84 -1.80
CA LYS A 204 -17.28 31.41 -1.72
C LYS A 204 -17.73 31.64 -0.26
N GLY A 205 -16.81 32.14 0.57
CA GLY A 205 -17.06 32.47 1.98
C GLY A 205 -17.03 31.27 2.94
N LYS A 206 -16.93 30.04 2.46
CA LYS A 206 -16.87 28.83 3.28
C LYS A 206 -15.42 28.34 3.44
N LEU A 207 -15.11 27.75 4.59
CA LEU A 207 -13.84 27.08 4.83
C LEU A 207 -13.65 25.95 3.81
N LEU A 208 -12.45 25.83 3.26
CA LEU A 208 -12.09 24.72 2.39
C LEU A 208 -11.41 23.63 3.21
N PHE A 209 -11.95 22.43 3.14
CA PHE A 209 -11.34 21.22 3.68
C PHE A 209 -10.79 20.36 2.55
N ARG A 210 -9.70 19.68 2.82
CA ARG A 210 -9.08 18.78 1.84
C ARG A 210 -8.78 17.44 2.48
N PRO A 211 -8.81 16.34 1.68
CA PRO A 211 -8.39 15.03 2.18
C PRO A 211 -6.97 15.09 2.76
N GLY A 212 -6.76 14.42 3.86
CA GLY A 212 -5.49 14.40 4.59
C GLY A 212 -4.40 13.48 4.01
N GLY A 213 -4.56 12.97 2.80
CA GLY A 213 -3.66 12.00 2.19
C GLY A 213 -3.90 10.57 2.71
N HIS A 214 -3.04 9.63 2.30
CA HIS A 214 -3.20 8.22 2.68
C HIS A 214 -3.02 7.95 4.17
N GLY A 215 -2.42 8.87 4.91
CA GLY A 215 -2.32 8.80 6.38
C GLY A 215 -3.67 8.77 7.09
N ALA A 216 -4.70 9.36 6.49
CA ALA A 216 -6.08 9.29 7.00
C ALA A 216 -6.59 7.85 7.09
N LEU A 217 -6.05 6.93 6.30
CA LEU A 217 -6.44 5.52 6.28
C LEU A 217 -6.04 4.74 7.53
N ILE A 218 -5.24 5.31 8.43
CA ILE A 218 -4.98 4.69 9.74
C ILE A 218 -6.29 4.48 10.51
N GLU A 219 -7.25 5.37 10.35
CA GLU A 219 -8.57 5.22 10.97
C GLU A 219 -9.38 4.08 10.35
N ASN A 220 -9.30 3.89 9.04
CA ASN A 220 -9.91 2.75 8.35
C ASN A 220 -9.28 1.42 8.81
N LEU A 221 -7.96 1.40 8.92
CA LEU A 221 -7.22 0.24 9.43
C LEU A 221 -7.61 -0.06 10.88
N ASN A 222 -7.74 0.96 11.70
CA ASN A 222 -8.11 0.85 13.11
C ASN A 222 -9.51 0.26 13.32
N ASP A 223 -10.42 0.44 12.38
CA ASP A 223 -11.78 -0.09 12.45
C ASP A 223 -11.87 -1.60 12.17
N LEU A 224 -10.81 -2.21 11.62
CA LEU A 224 -10.80 -3.63 11.31
C LEU A 224 -10.63 -4.46 12.57
N ASP A 225 -11.49 -5.46 12.75
CA ASP A 225 -11.35 -6.46 13.81
C ASP A 225 -10.55 -7.64 13.28
N ALA A 226 -9.24 -7.59 13.46
CA ALA A 226 -8.32 -8.57 12.91
C ALA A 226 -7.12 -8.82 13.84
N ASP A 227 -6.52 -10.00 13.70
CA ASP A 227 -5.25 -10.36 14.33
C ASP A 227 -4.07 -9.94 13.46
N VAL A 228 -4.13 -10.26 12.18
CA VAL A 228 -3.09 -9.99 11.18
C VAL A 228 -3.71 -9.30 9.97
N ILE A 229 -3.04 -8.26 9.50
CA ILE A 229 -3.46 -7.49 8.33
C ILE A 229 -2.31 -7.40 7.34
N PHE A 230 -2.53 -7.91 6.12
CA PHE A 230 -1.63 -7.66 4.99
C PHE A 230 -2.00 -6.33 4.33
N ILE A 231 -1.01 -5.51 4.02
CA ILE A 231 -1.21 -4.25 3.30
C ILE A 231 -0.40 -4.26 2.01
N LYS A 232 -1.06 -3.98 0.91
CA LYS A 232 -0.45 -3.90 -0.41
C LYS A 232 -1.24 -2.93 -1.28
N ASN A 233 -0.56 -2.14 -2.11
CA ASN A 233 -1.22 -1.23 -3.04
C ASN A 233 -1.97 -2.00 -4.14
N ILE A 234 -3.05 -1.40 -4.63
CA ILE A 234 -3.96 -2.00 -5.62
C ILE A 234 -3.26 -2.38 -6.92
N ASP A 235 -2.28 -1.60 -7.36
CA ASP A 235 -1.65 -1.75 -8.67
C ASP A 235 -0.43 -2.69 -8.69
N ASN A 236 0.05 -3.13 -7.52
CA ASN A 236 1.18 -4.06 -7.45
C ASN A 236 0.69 -5.51 -7.53
N VAL A 237 0.33 -5.93 -8.71
CA VAL A 237 -0.21 -7.26 -9.02
C VAL A 237 0.43 -7.83 -10.28
N VAL A 238 0.45 -9.15 -10.38
CA VAL A 238 0.99 -9.88 -11.53
C VAL A 238 0.04 -10.98 -11.98
N PRO A 239 0.16 -11.47 -13.23
CA PRO A 239 -0.55 -12.67 -13.68
C PRO A 239 -0.20 -13.90 -12.85
N ASP A 240 -1.08 -14.91 -12.87
CA ASP A 240 -0.92 -16.16 -12.10
C ASP A 240 0.43 -16.84 -12.32
N ARG A 241 0.95 -16.83 -13.54
CA ARG A 241 2.25 -17.45 -13.87
C ARG A 241 3.43 -16.87 -13.09
N LEU A 242 3.29 -15.64 -12.54
CA LEU A 242 4.33 -14.95 -11.77
C LEU A 242 4.00 -14.81 -10.28
N LYS A 243 2.87 -15.35 -9.82
CA LYS A 243 2.45 -15.20 -8.42
C LYS A 243 3.25 -16.04 -7.42
N GLU A 244 4.03 -17.01 -7.87
CA GLU A 244 4.79 -17.87 -6.97
C GLU A 244 5.69 -17.09 -6.03
N ASP A 245 6.47 -16.15 -6.55
CA ASP A 245 7.34 -15.29 -5.73
C ASP A 245 6.54 -14.42 -4.76
N THR A 246 5.45 -13.82 -5.22
CA THR A 246 4.56 -13.04 -4.36
C THR A 246 4.08 -13.86 -3.18
N VAL A 247 3.56 -15.06 -3.42
CA VAL A 247 3.03 -15.96 -2.38
C VAL A 247 4.14 -16.39 -1.42
N THR A 248 5.28 -16.81 -1.95
CA THR A 248 6.42 -17.27 -1.15
C THR A 248 6.89 -16.18 -0.18
N TYR A 249 7.09 -14.97 -0.65
CA TYR A 249 7.61 -13.90 0.18
C TYR A 249 6.55 -13.25 1.08
N LYS A 250 5.28 -13.24 0.68
CA LYS A 250 4.18 -12.88 1.59
C LYS A 250 4.10 -13.83 2.79
N LYS A 251 4.16 -15.13 2.54
CA LYS A 251 4.19 -16.13 3.62
C LYS A 251 5.45 -15.99 4.48
N LEU A 252 6.58 -15.66 3.88
CA LEU A 252 7.83 -15.45 4.60
C LEU A 252 7.73 -14.28 5.58
N ILE A 253 7.33 -13.10 5.11
CA ILE A 253 7.22 -11.92 5.99
C ILE A 253 6.14 -12.09 7.06
N ALA A 254 5.04 -12.78 6.74
CA ALA A 254 4.01 -13.14 7.72
C ALA A 254 4.53 -14.12 8.77
N GLY A 255 5.32 -15.09 8.38
CA GLY A 255 5.97 -16.03 9.31
C GLY A 255 6.97 -15.34 10.23
N VAL A 256 7.74 -14.38 9.72
CA VAL A 256 8.61 -13.53 10.54
C VAL A 256 7.77 -12.77 11.57
N LEU A 257 6.67 -12.16 11.16
CA LEU A 257 5.79 -11.42 12.03
C LEU A 257 5.27 -12.26 13.20
N VAL A 258 4.66 -13.40 12.91
CA VAL A 258 4.02 -14.23 13.95
C VAL A 258 5.04 -14.87 14.87
N THR A 259 6.22 -15.17 14.38
CA THR A 259 7.33 -15.69 15.22
C THR A 259 7.82 -14.62 16.18
N LEU A 260 8.02 -13.39 15.70
CA LEU A 260 8.47 -12.27 16.54
C LEU A 260 7.38 -11.84 17.53
N GLN A 261 6.12 -11.82 17.11
CA GLN A 261 5.01 -11.51 18.01
C GLN A 261 4.94 -12.47 19.18
N ARG A 262 5.09 -13.77 18.93
CA ARG A 262 5.11 -14.78 20.00
C ARG A 262 6.24 -14.50 20.99
N GLN A 263 7.43 -14.16 20.51
CA GLN A 263 8.57 -13.83 21.36
C GLN A 263 8.29 -12.57 22.20
N VAL A 264 7.72 -11.54 21.60
CA VAL A 264 7.32 -10.31 22.30
C VAL A 264 6.29 -10.62 23.38
N PHE A 265 5.31 -11.44 23.10
CA PHE A 265 4.27 -11.81 24.05
C PHE A 265 4.83 -12.61 25.23
N GLU A 266 5.75 -13.53 25.00
CA GLU A 266 6.45 -14.27 26.06
C GLU A 266 7.23 -13.31 26.97
N TYR A 267 7.92 -12.31 26.41
CA TYR A 267 8.61 -11.31 27.21
C TYR A 267 7.68 -10.44 28.03
N LEU A 268 6.55 -10.02 27.46
CA LEU A 268 5.55 -9.22 28.18
C LEU A 268 4.92 -10.01 29.34
N GLU A 269 4.62 -11.28 29.13
CA GLU A 269 4.12 -12.17 30.18
C GLU A 269 5.15 -12.38 31.29
N LEU A 270 6.42 -12.55 30.94
CA LEU A 270 7.52 -12.63 31.89
C LEU A 270 7.61 -11.38 32.77
N LEU A 271 7.57 -10.20 32.14
CA LEU A 271 7.63 -8.92 32.85
C LEU A 271 6.41 -8.70 33.75
N ASP A 272 5.22 -9.12 33.31
CA ASP A 272 3.99 -9.06 34.12
C ASP A 272 4.05 -9.95 35.35
N GLY A 273 4.69 -11.10 35.25
CA GLY A 273 4.84 -12.03 36.34
C GLY A 273 5.70 -11.52 37.51
N GLY A 274 6.52 -10.50 37.26
CA GLY A 274 7.39 -9.90 38.27
C GLY A 274 8.52 -10.81 38.78
N LYS A 275 8.66 -11.99 38.20
CA LYS A 275 9.69 -12.99 38.58
C LYS A 275 10.69 -13.17 37.41
N TYR A 276 11.57 -12.22 37.29
CA TYR A 276 12.60 -12.24 36.24
C TYR A 276 13.98 -12.00 36.85
N THR A 277 15.00 -12.55 36.23
CA THR A 277 16.39 -12.34 36.56
C THR A 277 16.96 -11.15 35.78
N HIS A 278 18.07 -10.60 36.24
CA HIS A 278 18.81 -9.56 35.51
C HIS A 278 19.24 -10.07 34.11
N ALA A 279 19.66 -11.32 34.02
CA ALA A 279 20.03 -11.94 32.73
C ALA A 279 18.84 -11.99 31.74
N GLN A 280 17.63 -12.21 32.22
CA GLN A 280 16.42 -12.16 31.38
C GLN A 280 16.12 -10.73 30.90
N LEU A 281 16.33 -9.72 31.73
CA LEU A 281 16.20 -8.32 31.31
C LEU A 281 17.23 -7.97 30.22
N GLU A 282 18.47 -8.42 30.38
CA GLU A 282 19.52 -8.24 29.36
C GLU A 282 19.17 -8.92 28.04
N GLU A 283 18.57 -10.10 28.07
CA GLU A 283 18.09 -10.79 26.88
C GLU A 283 17.01 -9.97 26.14
N ILE A 284 16.06 -9.40 26.87
CA ILE A 284 15.02 -8.54 26.30
C ILE A 284 15.64 -7.27 25.69
N ILE A 285 16.62 -6.66 26.34
CA ILE A 285 17.36 -5.51 25.82
C ILE A 285 18.02 -5.87 24.47
N ARG A 286 18.72 -7.01 24.42
CA ARG A 286 19.35 -7.48 23.20
C ARG A 286 18.33 -7.71 22.08
N PHE A 287 17.19 -8.27 22.39
CA PHE A 287 16.09 -8.46 21.43
C PHE A 287 15.62 -7.12 20.86
N LEU A 288 15.36 -6.11 21.73
CA LEU A 288 14.99 -4.76 21.28
C LEU A 288 16.05 -4.14 20.38
N GLN A 289 17.31 -4.22 20.76
CA GLN A 289 18.41 -3.57 20.04
C GLN A 289 18.77 -4.28 18.73
N GLN A 290 18.82 -5.60 18.73
CA GLN A 290 19.33 -6.39 17.60
C GLN A 290 18.24 -6.86 16.66
N THR A 291 17.06 -7.18 17.17
CA THR A 291 15.95 -7.69 16.35
C THR A 291 14.99 -6.58 15.95
N LEU A 292 14.54 -5.76 16.89
CA LEU A 292 13.64 -4.65 16.62
C LEU A 292 14.36 -3.34 16.28
N CYS A 293 15.69 -3.33 16.35
CA CYS A 293 16.54 -2.18 16.06
C CYS A 293 16.14 -0.90 16.82
N CYS A 294 15.59 -1.06 18.00
CA CYS A 294 15.20 0.03 18.89
C CYS A 294 16.28 0.24 19.95
N ARG A 295 16.89 1.41 19.98
CA ARG A 295 18.00 1.73 20.88
C ARG A 295 17.69 2.94 21.73
N LYS A 296 18.01 2.84 23.02
CA LYS A 296 18.01 3.94 23.97
C LYS A 296 19.47 4.22 24.37
N PRO A 297 20.04 5.39 24.02
CA PRO A 297 21.47 5.67 24.25
C PRO A 297 21.90 5.57 25.70
N ASP A 298 21.02 5.97 26.62
CA ASP A 298 21.27 6.01 28.08
C ASP A 298 20.66 4.81 28.84
N ILE A 299 20.43 3.69 28.18
CA ILE A 299 19.77 2.53 28.79
C ILE A 299 20.52 1.99 30.03
N LYS A 300 21.84 2.17 30.07
CA LYS A 300 22.69 1.74 31.20
C LYS A 300 22.45 2.52 32.49
N ASP A 301 21.85 3.70 32.37
CA ASP A 301 21.58 4.59 33.50
C ASP A 301 20.24 4.29 34.18
N LEU A 302 19.46 3.34 33.64
CA LEU A 302 18.18 2.97 34.19
C LEU A 302 18.32 1.94 35.31
N GLU A 303 17.66 2.21 36.42
CA GLU A 303 17.42 1.21 37.47
C GLU A 303 16.44 0.14 36.96
N ASP A 304 16.48 -1.06 37.53
CA ASP A 304 15.68 -2.19 37.08
C ASP A 304 14.17 -1.88 36.97
N ALA A 305 13.62 -1.12 37.90
CA ALA A 305 12.21 -0.74 37.89
C ALA A 305 11.87 0.14 36.66
N ASP A 306 12.70 1.14 36.39
CA ASP A 306 12.54 2.03 35.22
C ASP A 306 12.82 1.30 33.91
N LEU A 307 13.79 0.38 33.94
CA LEU A 307 14.11 -0.48 32.82
C LEU A 307 12.90 -1.35 32.40
N VAL A 308 12.22 -1.97 33.37
CA VAL A 308 11.03 -2.78 33.12
C VAL A 308 9.91 -1.94 32.50
N ILE A 309 9.70 -0.73 33.00
CA ILE A 309 8.70 0.20 32.44
C ILE A 309 9.05 0.53 30.98
N TYR A 310 10.33 0.83 30.70
CA TYR A 310 10.80 1.10 29.33
C TYR A 310 10.61 -0.10 28.41
N LEU A 311 11.03 -1.30 28.83
CA LEU A 311 10.91 -2.52 28.05
C LEU A 311 9.43 -2.83 27.71
N ARG A 312 8.54 -2.74 28.68
CA ARG A 312 7.10 -2.93 28.47
C ARG A 312 6.54 -1.93 27.48
N LYS A 313 6.89 -0.65 27.61
CA LYS A 313 6.44 0.41 26.71
C LYS A 313 6.86 0.16 25.26
N LYS A 314 8.08 -0.34 25.05
CA LYS A 314 8.61 -0.60 23.70
C LYS A 314 8.11 -1.93 23.11
N LEU A 315 7.82 -2.92 23.94
CA LEU A 315 7.32 -4.22 23.47
C LEU A 315 5.81 -4.22 23.22
N ASN A 316 5.02 -3.54 24.06
CA ASN A 316 3.56 -3.55 23.99
C ASN A 316 3.03 -2.54 22.97
N ARG A 317 3.28 -2.82 21.71
CA ARG A 317 2.95 -1.98 20.55
C ARG A 317 2.45 -2.83 19.38
N PRO A 318 1.68 -2.25 18.46
CA PRO A 318 1.46 -2.90 17.17
C PRO A 318 2.80 -3.23 16.52
N MET A 319 2.80 -4.27 15.70
CA MET A 319 4.00 -4.75 15.02
C MET A 319 3.77 -4.84 13.53
N ARG A 320 4.81 -4.57 12.75
CA ARG A 320 4.81 -4.78 11.30
C ARG A 320 6.12 -5.38 10.82
N VAL A 321 6.02 -6.18 9.79
CA VAL A 321 7.17 -6.63 8.98
C VAL A 321 6.96 -6.08 7.57
N CYS A 322 7.95 -5.34 7.08
CA CYS A 322 7.88 -4.67 5.79
C CYS A 322 8.89 -5.29 4.83
N GLY A 323 8.40 -5.75 3.68
CA GLY A 323 9.27 -6.13 2.57
C GLY A 323 9.97 -4.91 2.01
N MET A 324 11.27 -5.03 1.75
CA MET A 324 12.08 -4.00 1.12
C MET A 324 12.76 -4.59 -0.10
N VAL A 325 12.79 -3.84 -1.19
CA VAL A 325 13.46 -4.25 -2.43
C VAL A 325 14.70 -3.41 -2.67
N LYS A 326 15.67 -3.95 -3.40
CA LYS A 326 16.84 -3.17 -3.81
C LYS A 326 16.41 -1.99 -4.67
N ASN A 327 17.01 -0.83 -4.40
CA ASN A 327 16.68 0.40 -5.10
C ASN A 327 17.14 0.31 -6.57
N VAL A 328 16.20 0.57 -7.47
CA VAL A 328 16.42 0.61 -8.92
C VAL A 328 16.06 1.95 -9.55
N GLY A 329 15.99 3.00 -8.72
CA GLY A 329 15.67 4.35 -9.16
C GLY A 329 14.18 4.70 -9.14
N GLU A 330 13.34 3.88 -8.52
CA GLU A 330 11.92 4.20 -8.35
C GLU A 330 11.73 5.33 -7.32
N PRO A 331 10.82 6.28 -7.56
CA PRO A 331 10.48 7.31 -6.58
C PRO A 331 9.68 6.72 -5.41
N GLY A 332 9.92 7.19 -4.21
CA GLY A 332 9.17 6.79 -3.01
C GLY A 332 10.03 6.75 -1.77
N GLY A 333 9.50 6.10 -0.72
CA GLY A 333 10.15 5.97 0.56
C GLY A 333 11.14 4.81 0.64
N GLY A 334 11.90 4.80 1.72
CA GLY A 334 12.86 3.73 2.02
C GLY A 334 13.03 3.50 3.51
N PRO A 335 13.81 2.47 3.87
CA PRO A 335 14.11 2.12 5.24
C PRO A 335 15.21 3.01 5.82
N PHE A 336 14.97 3.56 7.00
CA PHE A 336 15.91 4.41 7.72
C PHE A 336 15.90 4.12 9.22
N LEU A 337 16.98 4.47 9.89
CA LEU A 337 17.03 4.66 11.34
C LEU A 337 16.76 6.13 11.62
N ALA A 338 15.82 6.42 12.50
CA ALA A 338 15.46 7.78 12.84
C ALA A 338 15.34 7.96 14.36
N TYR A 339 15.59 9.18 14.81
CA TYR A 339 15.36 9.57 16.19
C TYR A 339 13.87 9.77 16.46
N ASN A 340 13.41 9.22 17.57
CA ASN A 340 12.05 9.41 18.08
C ASN A 340 12.02 10.58 19.07
N ALA A 341 10.81 11.08 19.35
CA ALA A 341 10.62 12.18 20.30
C ALA A 341 11.13 11.89 21.71
N ASP A 342 11.17 10.62 22.12
CA ASP A 342 11.67 10.17 23.42
C ASP A 342 13.20 9.96 23.44
N GLY A 343 13.92 10.34 22.40
CA GLY A 343 15.37 10.20 22.28
C GLY A 343 15.84 8.81 21.86
N THR A 344 14.95 7.86 21.67
CA THR A 344 15.31 6.54 21.15
C THR A 344 15.50 6.58 19.64
N VAL A 345 16.21 5.59 19.09
CA VAL A 345 16.40 5.40 17.65
C VAL A 345 15.72 4.10 17.24
N SER A 346 14.95 4.15 16.16
CA SER A 346 14.25 2.97 15.65
C SER A 346 14.11 2.99 14.12
N LEU A 347 13.67 1.86 13.57
CA LEU A 347 13.41 1.70 12.15
C LEU A 347 12.16 2.50 11.74
N GLN A 348 12.30 3.26 10.66
CA GLN A 348 11.23 4.08 10.08
C GLN A 348 11.23 3.95 8.55
N ILE A 349 10.07 4.14 7.95
CA ILE A 349 9.94 4.35 6.51
C ILE A 349 9.80 5.84 6.28
N LEU A 350 10.73 6.44 5.55
CA LEU A 350 10.73 7.87 5.26
C LEU A 350 10.69 8.13 3.76
N GLU A 351 9.97 9.16 3.37
CA GLU A 351 9.91 9.68 2.01
C GLU A 351 10.71 10.99 1.91
N SER A 352 11.09 11.38 0.69
CA SER A 352 11.86 12.60 0.46
C SER A 352 11.18 13.86 1.02
N SER A 353 9.84 13.91 1.01
CA SER A 353 9.05 15.00 1.58
C SER A 353 9.22 15.17 3.10
N GLN A 354 9.70 14.13 3.80
CA GLN A 354 9.93 14.15 5.24
C GLN A 354 11.39 14.48 5.62
N ILE A 355 12.26 14.63 4.62
CA ILE A 355 13.69 14.84 4.81
C ILE A 355 14.04 16.25 4.32
N ASP A 356 14.83 16.99 5.11
CA ASP A 356 15.35 18.28 4.68
C ASP A 356 16.43 18.08 3.61
N MET A 357 16.01 18.14 2.36
CA MET A 357 16.90 17.96 1.20
C MET A 357 17.83 19.15 0.97
N ASN A 358 17.66 20.24 1.72
CA ASN A 358 18.61 21.37 1.71
C ASN A 358 19.81 21.13 2.66
N ASP A 359 19.69 20.18 3.58
CA ASP A 359 20.81 19.72 4.40
C ASP A 359 21.62 18.68 3.59
N PRO A 360 22.88 19.00 3.20
CA PRO A 360 23.67 18.11 2.37
C PRO A 360 23.89 16.71 2.97
N ALA A 361 24.02 16.62 4.29
CA ALA A 361 24.24 15.36 4.98
C ALA A 361 22.99 14.46 4.93
N LYS A 362 21.81 15.04 5.15
CA LYS A 362 20.54 14.32 5.06
C LYS A 362 20.22 13.90 3.64
N LYS A 363 20.47 14.78 2.67
CA LYS A 363 20.32 14.47 1.25
C LYS A 363 21.21 13.30 0.84
N GLU A 364 22.48 13.31 1.27
CA GLU A 364 23.43 12.23 0.99
C GLU A 364 22.95 10.89 1.59
N MET A 365 22.47 10.89 2.85
CA MET A 365 21.91 9.69 3.47
C MET A 365 20.74 9.13 2.69
N PHE A 366 19.85 9.99 2.21
CA PHE A 366 18.71 9.58 1.40
C PHE A 366 19.14 9.00 0.04
N GLU A 367 20.04 9.67 -0.65
CA GLU A 367 20.53 9.26 -1.97
C GLU A 367 21.36 7.97 -1.93
N LYS A 368 22.05 7.72 -0.83
CA LYS A 368 22.82 6.46 -0.60
C LYS A 368 21.96 5.29 -0.12
N GLY A 369 20.66 5.47 0.05
CA GLY A 369 19.77 4.39 0.44
C GLY A 369 19.84 3.20 -0.55
N THR A 370 20.06 2.00 -0.02
CA THR A 370 20.25 0.79 -0.82
C THR A 370 18.93 0.09 -1.16
N HIS A 371 17.89 0.38 -0.42
CA HIS A 371 16.58 -0.28 -0.53
C HIS A 371 15.46 0.75 -0.63
N PHE A 372 14.35 0.27 -1.17
CA PHE A 372 13.15 1.03 -1.45
C PHE A 372 11.94 0.33 -0.82
N ASN A 373 10.96 1.11 -0.36
CA ASN A 373 9.70 0.61 0.19
C ASN A 373 8.68 0.35 -0.92
N PRO A 374 8.38 -0.91 -1.24
CA PRO A 374 7.36 -1.24 -2.25
C PRO A 374 5.92 -1.13 -1.73
N VAL A 375 5.73 -0.81 -0.45
CA VAL A 375 4.44 -0.89 0.25
C VAL A 375 3.89 -2.32 0.24
N ASP A 376 4.64 -3.19 0.87
CA ASP A 376 4.33 -4.61 1.01
C ASP A 376 4.63 -5.03 2.44
N LEU A 377 3.61 -4.97 3.29
CA LEU A 377 3.81 -5.19 4.72
C LEU A 377 2.71 -6.06 5.32
N VAL A 378 3.04 -6.65 6.46
CA VAL A 378 2.12 -7.44 7.27
C VAL A 378 2.16 -6.92 8.71
N CYS A 379 0.98 -6.75 9.31
CA CYS A 379 0.77 -6.09 10.59
C CYS A 379 0.11 -7.03 11.60
N ALA A 380 0.55 -6.95 12.88
CA ALA A 380 -0.10 -7.60 14.01
C ALA A 380 -0.65 -6.51 14.93
N VAL A 381 -1.96 -6.49 15.12
CA VAL A 381 -2.69 -5.35 15.71
C VAL A 381 -3.44 -5.69 17.01
N ARG A 382 -3.16 -6.86 17.61
CA ARG A 382 -3.63 -7.22 18.95
C ARG A 382 -2.49 -7.32 19.94
N ASP A 383 -2.77 -6.97 21.19
CA ASP A 383 -1.81 -7.13 22.27
C ASP A 383 -1.78 -8.60 22.80
N TYR A 384 -0.85 -8.86 23.72
CA TYR A 384 -0.66 -10.21 24.30
C TYR A 384 -1.84 -10.72 25.15
N LYS A 385 -2.78 -9.83 25.48
CA LYS A 385 -4.03 -10.18 26.17
C LYS A 385 -5.21 -10.40 25.21
N GLY A 386 -4.96 -10.30 23.91
CA GLY A 386 -5.96 -10.46 22.86
C GLY A 386 -6.78 -9.21 22.57
N ASN A 387 -6.46 -8.08 23.19
CA ASN A 387 -7.16 -6.81 22.94
C ASN A 387 -6.59 -6.12 21.70
N LYS A 388 -7.47 -5.52 20.94
CA LYS A 388 -7.07 -4.73 19.78
C LYS A 388 -6.38 -3.43 20.23
N PHE A 389 -5.24 -3.12 19.62
CA PHE A 389 -4.61 -1.80 19.80
C PHE A 389 -5.47 -0.70 19.18
N ASP A 390 -5.54 0.45 19.84
CA ASP A 390 -6.04 1.67 19.24
C ASP A 390 -4.92 2.32 18.42
N LEU A 391 -4.93 2.07 17.10
CA LEU A 391 -3.82 2.42 16.22
C LEU A 391 -3.59 3.94 16.12
N VAL A 392 -4.59 4.75 16.38
CA VAL A 392 -4.48 6.21 16.36
C VAL A 392 -3.52 6.72 17.44
N LYS A 393 -3.38 6.00 18.55
CA LYS A 393 -2.47 6.36 19.65
C LYS A 393 -0.99 6.18 19.30
N TYR A 394 -0.67 5.49 18.22
CA TYR A 394 0.70 5.15 17.80
C TYR A 394 1.18 6.00 16.62
N VAL A 395 0.42 7.02 16.25
CA VAL A 395 0.76 7.99 15.20
C VAL A 395 1.68 9.05 15.76
N ASP A 396 2.78 9.34 15.06
CA ASP A 396 3.58 10.55 15.32
C ASP A 396 3.02 11.72 14.52
N LYS A 397 2.19 12.52 15.18
CA LYS A 397 1.52 13.67 14.54
C LYS A 397 2.48 14.73 14.03
N ALA A 398 3.70 14.80 14.57
CA ALA A 398 4.70 15.77 14.14
C ALA A 398 5.28 15.47 12.75
N THR A 399 5.03 14.29 12.21
CA THR A 399 5.52 13.88 10.88
C THR A 399 4.57 14.23 9.73
N GLY A 400 3.45 14.88 9.99
CA GLY A 400 2.64 15.51 8.95
C GLY A 400 3.44 16.59 8.20
N PHE A 401 3.04 16.92 7.00
CA PHE A 401 3.74 17.92 6.19
C PHE A 401 2.78 18.79 5.39
N ILE A 402 3.27 19.94 4.96
CA ILE A 402 2.49 20.86 4.13
C ILE A 402 2.76 20.59 2.66
N SER A 403 1.68 20.40 1.91
CA SER A 403 1.73 20.37 0.44
C SER A 403 1.10 21.64 -0.14
N TYR A 404 1.67 22.11 -1.24
CA TYR A 404 1.18 23.31 -1.93
C TYR A 404 0.28 22.89 -3.08
N LYS A 405 -0.92 23.44 -3.10
CA LYS A 405 -1.97 23.16 -4.08
C LYS A 405 -2.53 24.47 -4.62
N SER A 406 -3.46 24.39 -5.54
CA SER A 406 -4.21 25.56 -6.01
C SER A 406 -5.69 25.21 -6.17
N LYS A 407 -6.53 26.24 -5.99
CA LYS A 407 -7.96 26.16 -6.30
C LYS A 407 -8.41 27.47 -6.94
N ASN A 408 -9.02 27.38 -8.11
CA ASN A 408 -9.49 28.55 -8.88
C ASN A 408 -8.39 29.62 -9.09
N GLY A 409 -7.16 29.17 -9.38
CA GLY A 409 -6.00 30.04 -9.60
C GLY A 409 -5.38 30.63 -8.35
N ARG A 410 -5.87 30.31 -7.16
CA ARG A 410 -5.32 30.74 -5.87
C ARG A 410 -4.50 29.63 -5.23
N GLU A 411 -3.29 29.98 -4.78
CA GLU A 411 -2.43 29.06 -4.05
C GLU A 411 -2.95 28.78 -2.63
N LEU A 412 -2.78 27.56 -2.17
CA LEU A 412 -3.15 27.14 -0.82
C LEU A 412 -2.13 26.16 -0.23
N LYS A 413 -2.10 26.11 1.10
CA LYS A 413 -1.39 25.11 1.89
C LYS A 413 -2.39 24.07 2.34
N ALA A 414 -2.08 22.78 2.08
CA ALA A 414 -2.83 21.65 2.56
C ALA A 414 -1.99 20.84 3.55
N LEU A 415 -2.55 20.52 4.71
CA LEU A 415 -1.89 19.63 5.66
C LEU A 415 -2.11 18.17 5.22
N GLU A 416 -1.03 17.49 4.93
CA GLU A 416 -1.00 16.05 4.78
C GLU A 416 -0.77 15.40 6.15
N LEU A 417 -1.65 14.49 6.55
CA LEU A 417 -1.48 13.70 7.76
C LEU A 417 -0.25 12.79 7.65
N PRO A 418 0.35 12.35 8.76
CA PRO A 418 1.42 11.36 8.71
C PRO A 418 1.03 10.17 7.84
N GLY A 419 1.86 9.84 6.86
CA GLY A 419 1.55 8.78 5.88
C GLY A 419 1.30 7.43 6.55
N LEU A 420 0.43 6.60 5.97
CA LEU A 420 -0.06 5.37 6.59
C LEU A 420 1.08 4.45 7.05
N TRP A 421 2.07 4.20 6.18
CA TRP A 421 3.24 3.37 6.49
C TRP A 421 4.48 4.18 6.89
N ASN A 422 4.34 5.49 7.03
CA ASN A 422 5.36 6.41 7.52
C ASN A 422 5.08 6.78 8.99
N GLY A 423 4.80 8.03 9.26
CA GLY A 423 4.56 8.53 10.62
C GLY A 423 3.31 7.98 11.31
N ALA A 424 2.31 7.48 10.57
CA ALA A 424 1.15 6.84 11.18
C ALA A 424 1.50 5.51 11.89
N MET A 425 2.57 4.85 11.50
CA MET A 425 3.10 3.63 12.14
C MET A 425 4.44 3.87 12.84
N SER A 426 4.76 5.12 13.16
CA SER A 426 6.05 5.51 13.76
C SER A 426 6.34 4.77 15.06
N ASP A 427 5.35 4.63 15.93
CA ASP A 427 5.49 4.00 17.24
C ASP A 427 5.24 2.48 17.21
N TRP A 428 5.22 1.86 16.05
CA TRP A 428 5.10 0.42 15.90
C TRP A 428 6.46 -0.26 15.98
N ASN A 429 6.49 -1.47 16.51
CA ASN A 429 7.63 -2.36 16.35
C ASN A 429 7.76 -2.74 14.88
N THR A 430 8.90 -2.43 14.27
CA THR A 430 9.11 -2.55 12.83
C THR A 430 10.31 -3.43 12.54
N VAL A 431 10.15 -4.36 11.61
CA VAL A 431 11.23 -5.19 11.05
C VAL A 431 11.22 -5.08 9.53
N PHE A 432 12.38 -4.91 8.93
CA PHE A 432 12.56 -4.89 7.49
C PHE A 432 13.13 -6.22 7.02
N VAL A 433 12.56 -6.75 5.95
CA VAL A 433 13.04 -7.99 5.30
C VAL A 433 13.28 -7.70 3.82
N GLU A 434 14.48 -8.00 3.34
CA GLU A 434 14.76 -7.91 1.90
C GLU A 434 13.95 -8.97 1.15
N VAL A 435 13.21 -8.53 0.14
CA VAL A 435 12.44 -9.39 -0.76
C VAL A 435 12.90 -9.14 -2.20
N PRO A 436 12.77 -10.12 -3.11
CA PRO A 436 13.17 -9.93 -4.49
C PRO A 436 12.38 -8.84 -5.19
N LEU A 437 13.02 -8.18 -6.16
CA LEU A 437 12.37 -7.18 -7.01
C LEU A 437 11.18 -7.77 -7.78
N SER A 438 11.16 -9.06 -8.04
CA SER A 438 10.04 -9.77 -8.66
C SER A 438 8.72 -9.67 -7.89
N THR A 439 8.76 -9.29 -6.61
CA THR A 439 7.56 -9.03 -5.80
C THR A 439 6.99 -7.62 -5.99
N PHE A 440 7.66 -6.76 -6.74
CA PHE A 440 7.28 -5.36 -6.95
C PHE A 440 7.09 -5.04 -8.43
N ASN A 441 5.83 -5.00 -8.87
CA ASN A 441 5.46 -4.80 -10.27
C ASN A 441 4.30 -3.79 -10.38
N PRO A 442 4.50 -2.55 -9.93
CA PRO A 442 3.46 -1.54 -9.98
C PRO A 442 3.15 -1.11 -11.41
N VAL A 443 1.94 -0.60 -11.61
CA VAL A 443 1.51 0.04 -12.85
C VAL A 443 1.37 1.53 -12.60
N LYS A 444 2.38 2.30 -12.94
CA LYS A 444 2.41 3.77 -12.78
C LYS A 444 1.87 4.48 -14.02
N THR A 445 2.18 3.95 -15.19
CA THR A 445 1.67 4.43 -16.48
C THR A 445 0.98 3.28 -17.23
N VAL A 446 0.12 3.61 -18.19
CA VAL A 446 -0.57 2.59 -18.96
C VAL A 446 0.40 1.67 -19.70
N ASN A 447 1.53 2.20 -20.16
CA ASN A 447 2.54 1.41 -20.88
C ASN A 447 3.28 0.41 -19.98
N ASP A 448 3.21 0.55 -18.66
CA ASP A 448 3.73 -0.47 -17.75
C ASP A 448 3.02 -1.81 -17.92
N LEU A 449 1.77 -1.80 -18.41
CA LEU A 449 1.04 -3.02 -18.75
C LEU A 449 1.63 -3.77 -19.94
N LEU A 450 2.49 -3.13 -20.73
CA LEU A 450 3.22 -3.74 -21.84
C LEU A 450 4.49 -4.47 -21.42
N ARG A 451 4.92 -4.29 -20.16
CA ARG A 451 6.07 -5.02 -19.63
C ARG A 451 5.75 -6.52 -19.56
N GLU A 452 6.79 -7.35 -19.70
CA GLU A 452 6.65 -8.80 -19.63
C GLU A 452 5.93 -9.28 -18.38
N GLN A 453 6.15 -8.60 -17.23
CA GLN A 453 5.52 -8.93 -15.95
C GLN A 453 3.99 -8.81 -15.95
N HIS A 454 3.42 -8.15 -16.94
CA HIS A 454 1.97 -7.93 -17.06
C HIS A 454 1.33 -8.58 -18.30
N GLN A 455 2.12 -9.32 -19.08
CA GLN A 455 1.66 -9.96 -20.31
C GLN A 455 1.34 -11.45 -20.15
#